data_4e59e05712614542953f238f8ba25ba2
#
_entry.id   4e59e05712614542953f238f8ba25ba2
#
_cell.length_a   1.000
_cell.length_b   1.000
_cell.length_c   1.000
_cell.angle_alpha   90.00
_cell.angle_beta   90.00
_cell.angle_gamma   90.00
#
_symmetry.space_group_name_H-M   'P 1'
#
loop_
_entity.id
_entity.type
_entity.pdbx_description
1 polymer ?
#
loop_
_entity_poly.entity_id
_entity_poly.type
_entity_poly.pdbx_seq_one_letter_code
_entity_poly.pdbx_strand_id
1 'polypeptide(L)'
;MSTTSTLPGASQQSPGAGFSEHTVEAGGFTVRYAESGAGEALVVLHGAGGLRHSRALDLLAEQYRVLAIEMPGFGQQPNETHETMAQLAQSVAVVIDAIGLDRFHLLGTSFGGAAAAHLAIARPDRVISLVLEAPAAFREGSTNPAEIPPEQMLGRFRTHPERVPVFLPPDPDFMARTWPLVERLLGSRPVYDQELADQLPRLMVRTLVLFGDRDGIIPPHNGRTWRRLLPNCSFILVHDAAHDIQGDRAEAFTDVVSDWLARGWQFLLPEQDTLINP
;
A
#
# COMPACT_ATOMS: atom_id res chain seq x y z
N MET A 1 -20.09 35.05 -31.29
CA MET A 1 -20.88 34.14 -30.43
C MET A 1 -19.98 33.06 -29.94
N SER A 2 -19.52 33.21 -28.71
CA SER A 2 -18.53 32.27 -28.10
C SER A 2 -19.34 31.27 -27.26
N THR A 3 -19.33 30.01 -27.68
CA THR A 3 -19.99 28.93 -26.95
C THR A 3 -19.02 28.40 -25.90
N THR A 4 -19.21 28.77 -24.67
CA THR A 4 -18.54 28.20 -23.50
C THR A 4 -19.11 26.82 -23.28
N SER A 5 -18.34 25.77 -23.60
CA SER A 5 -18.65 24.38 -23.27
C SER A 5 -18.32 24.17 -21.78
N THR A 6 -19.34 24.16 -20.95
CA THR A 6 -19.27 23.70 -19.57
C THR A 6 -19.22 22.18 -19.58
N LEU A 7 -18.08 21.59 -19.19
CA LEU A 7 -18.00 20.17 -18.84
C LEU A 7 -18.94 19.89 -17.66
N PRO A 8 -19.70 18.78 -17.68
CA PRO A 8 -20.56 18.44 -16.55
C PRO A 8 -19.68 18.13 -15.35
N GLY A 9 -19.84 18.90 -14.27
CA GLY A 9 -19.23 18.63 -12.99
C GLY A 9 -19.78 17.32 -12.44
N ALA A 10 -19.02 16.24 -12.58
CA ALA A 10 -19.23 15.05 -11.78
C ALA A 10 -19.08 15.50 -10.31
N SER A 11 -20.08 15.31 -9.49
CA SER A 11 -20.00 15.45 -8.04
C SER A 11 -18.96 14.44 -7.58
N GLN A 12 -17.72 14.88 -7.33
CA GLN A 12 -16.69 14.01 -6.77
C GLN A 12 -17.12 13.67 -5.34
N GLN A 13 -17.63 12.47 -5.16
CA GLN A 13 -17.84 11.93 -3.82
C GLN A 13 -16.49 11.89 -3.11
N SER A 14 -16.50 12.15 -1.80
CA SER A 14 -15.28 12.02 -0.99
C SER A 14 -14.76 10.59 -1.08
N PRO A 15 -13.44 10.36 -1.23
CA PRO A 15 -12.87 9.02 -1.24
C PRO A 15 -13.35 8.19 -0.04
N GLY A 16 -13.70 6.93 -0.30
CA GLY A 16 -14.20 6.00 0.71
C GLY A 16 -15.71 6.06 0.99
N ALA A 17 -16.48 6.93 0.33
CA ALA A 17 -17.93 7.03 0.57
C ALA A 17 -18.72 5.72 0.30
N GLY A 18 -18.15 4.81 -0.53
CA GLY A 18 -18.71 3.50 -0.82
C GLY A 18 -18.27 2.39 0.13
N PHE A 19 -17.39 2.68 1.10
CA PHE A 19 -16.88 1.69 2.03
C PHE A 19 -17.75 1.56 3.27
N SER A 20 -17.99 0.32 3.70
CA SER A 20 -18.63 -0.01 4.96
C SER A 20 -17.57 -0.33 6.01
N GLU A 21 -17.72 0.22 7.21
CA GLU A 21 -16.82 -0.01 8.32
C GLU A 21 -17.23 -1.27 9.12
N HIS A 22 -16.24 -2.07 9.48
CA HIS A 22 -16.41 -3.30 10.25
C HIS A 22 -15.35 -3.38 11.34
N THR A 23 -15.59 -4.22 12.35
CA THR A 23 -14.61 -4.56 13.39
C THR A 23 -14.53 -6.07 13.56
N VAL A 24 -13.34 -6.55 13.92
CA VAL A 24 -13.09 -7.95 14.24
C VAL A 24 -12.13 -8.07 15.44
N GLU A 25 -12.42 -9.02 16.34
CA GLU A 25 -11.51 -9.36 17.43
C GLU A 25 -10.52 -10.43 16.95
N ALA A 26 -9.23 -10.09 16.92
CA ALA A 26 -8.19 -10.97 16.41
C ALA A 26 -6.83 -10.72 17.06
N GLY A 27 -6.15 -11.76 17.49
CA GLY A 27 -4.79 -11.67 18.04
C GLY A 27 -4.63 -10.75 19.26
N GLY A 28 -5.70 -10.54 20.03
CA GLY A 28 -5.73 -9.64 21.18
C GLY A 28 -5.99 -8.17 20.83
N PHE A 29 -6.37 -7.88 19.59
CA PHE A 29 -6.72 -6.53 19.13
C PHE A 29 -8.15 -6.48 18.60
N THR A 30 -8.85 -5.36 18.88
CA THR A 30 -10.05 -4.97 18.15
C THR A 30 -9.61 -4.22 16.91
N VAL A 31 -9.72 -4.86 15.76
CA VAL A 31 -9.24 -4.34 14.46
C VAL A 31 -10.41 -3.83 13.64
N ARG A 32 -10.31 -2.59 13.20
CA ARG A 32 -11.22 -2.00 12.21
C ARG A 32 -10.75 -2.32 10.80
N TYR A 33 -11.69 -2.59 9.92
CA TYR A 33 -11.45 -2.63 8.49
C TYR A 33 -12.61 -2.01 7.72
N ALA A 34 -12.30 -1.47 6.56
CA ALA A 34 -13.29 -0.91 5.65
C ALA A 34 -13.39 -1.78 4.40
N GLU A 35 -14.62 -2.06 3.96
CA GLU A 35 -14.90 -2.97 2.85
C GLU A 35 -15.79 -2.32 1.80
N SER A 36 -15.45 -2.50 0.52
CA SER A 36 -16.27 -2.10 -0.62
C SER A 36 -16.04 -3.01 -1.81
N GLY A 37 -17.00 -3.05 -2.73
CA GLY A 37 -16.94 -3.84 -3.96
C GLY A 37 -17.29 -5.30 -3.79
N ALA A 38 -17.00 -6.11 -4.82
CA ALA A 38 -17.30 -7.53 -4.87
C ALA A 38 -16.28 -8.27 -5.77
N GLY A 39 -16.28 -9.60 -5.75
CA GLY A 39 -15.35 -10.41 -6.55
C GLY A 39 -14.17 -10.94 -5.75
N GLU A 40 -13.01 -11.06 -6.39
CA GLU A 40 -11.79 -11.52 -5.73
C GLU A 40 -11.34 -10.52 -4.66
N ALA A 41 -10.90 -11.04 -3.51
CA ALA A 41 -10.51 -10.19 -2.38
C ALA A 41 -9.16 -9.49 -2.64
N LEU A 42 -9.13 -8.18 -2.43
CA LEU A 42 -7.92 -7.35 -2.38
C LEU A 42 -7.75 -6.78 -0.98
N VAL A 43 -6.84 -7.35 -0.22
CA VAL A 43 -6.46 -6.85 1.10
C VAL A 43 -5.48 -5.70 0.94
N VAL A 44 -5.74 -4.59 1.61
CA VAL A 44 -4.94 -3.37 1.57
C VAL A 44 -4.38 -3.05 2.94
N LEU A 45 -3.04 -2.89 3.03
CA LEU A 45 -2.32 -2.49 4.22
C LEU A 45 -1.78 -1.06 4.04
N HIS A 46 -2.21 -0.18 4.93
CA HIS A 46 -1.92 1.25 4.89
C HIS A 46 -0.47 1.61 5.26
N GLY A 47 -0.01 2.80 4.89
CA GLY A 47 1.26 3.36 5.33
C GLY A 47 1.27 3.79 6.82
N ALA A 48 2.38 4.37 7.28
CA ALA A 48 2.55 4.81 8.67
C ALA A 48 1.52 5.86 9.14
N GLY A 49 0.85 6.53 8.22
CA GLY A 49 -0.22 7.51 8.51
C GLY A 49 -1.58 6.90 8.86
N GLY A 50 -1.70 5.57 8.97
CA GLY A 50 -2.96 4.88 9.28
C GLY A 50 -3.86 4.67 8.07
N LEU A 51 -5.02 4.05 8.32
CA LEU A 51 -6.00 3.75 7.28
C LEU A 51 -6.57 5.04 6.68
N ARG A 52 -6.43 5.17 5.38
CA ARG A 52 -6.98 6.27 4.59
C ARG A 52 -7.61 5.73 3.31
N HIS A 53 -8.72 6.31 2.93
CA HIS A 53 -9.33 6.03 1.64
C HIS A 53 -8.70 6.92 0.56
N SER A 54 -8.52 6.34 -0.62
CA SER A 54 -8.06 7.05 -1.81
C SER A 54 -9.04 6.82 -2.96
N ARG A 55 -9.04 7.72 -3.93
CA ARG A 55 -9.81 7.49 -5.16
C ARG A 55 -9.37 6.22 -5.89
N ALA A 56 -8.10 5.85 -5.80
CA ALA A 56 -7.62 4.61 -6.38
C ALA A 56 -8.30 3.37 -5.75
N LEU A 57 -8.52 3.37 -4.42
CA LEU A 57 -9.25 2.29 -3.76
C LEU A 57 -10.73 2.26 -4.16
N ASP A 58 -11.37 3.42 -4.35
CA ASP A 58 -12.74 3.48 -4.86
C ASP A 58 -12.84 2.84 -6.25
N LEU A 59 -11.91 3.16 -7.15
CA LEU A 59 -11.86 2.61 -8.50
C LEU A 59 -11.53 1.11 -8.51
N LEU A 60 -10.63 0.64 -7.65
CA LEU A 60 -10.35 -0.79 -7.49
C LEU A 60 -11.57 -1.55 -6.96
N ALA A 61 -12.37 -0.93 -6.10
CA ALA A 61 -13.61 -1.52 -5.58
C ALA A 61 -14.72 -1.71 -6.64
N GLU A 62 -14.59 -1.11 -7.82
CA GLU A 62 -15.47 -1.38 -8.96
C GLU A 62 -15.26 -2.80 -9.54
N GLN A 63 -14.09 -3.41 -9.30
CA GLN A 63 -13.69 -4.70 -9.88
C GLN A 63 -13.35 -5.77 -8.83
N TYR A 64 -12.95 -5.37 -7.63
CA TYR A 64 -12.49 -6.23 -6.55
C TYR A 64 -13.28 -6.01 -5.27
N ARG A 65 -13.34 -7.02 -4.41
CA ARG A 65 -13.74 -6.87 -3.03
C ARG A 65 -12.55 -6.30 -2.25
N VAL A 66 -12.49 -4.99 -2.07
CA VAL A 66 -11.40 -4.29 -1.38
C VAL A 66 -11.64 -4.30 0.12
N LEU A 67 -10.67 -4.81 0.88
CA LEU A 67 -10.66 -4.82 2.35
C LEU A 67 -9.43 -4.02 2.83
N ALA A 68 -9.66 -2.80 3.26
CA ALA A 68 -8.62 -1.93 3.81
C ALA A 68 -8.55 -2.15 5.33
N ILE A 69 -7.49 -2.80 5.80
CA ILE A 69 -7.32 -3.20 7.20
C ILE A 69 -6.53 -2.13 7.97
N GLU A 70 -7.07 -1.67 9.10
CA GLU A 70 -6.33 -0.89 10.07
C GLU A 70 -5.41 -1.83 10.86
N MET A 71 -4.11 -1.80 10.57
CA MET A 71 -3.18 -2.78 11.15
C MET A 71 -3.17 -2.70 12.68
N PRO A 72 -2.95 -3.84 13.40
CA PRO A 72 -2.89 -3.90 14.85
C PRO A 72 -1.94 -2.86 15.47
N GLY A 73 -2.47 -1.97 16.31
CA GLY A 73 -1.74 -0.85 16.91
C GLY A 73 -2.00 0.51 16.25
N PHE A 74 -2.74 0.56 15.13
CA PHE A 74 -3.14 1.81 14.49
C PHE A 74 -4.55 2.27 14.87
N GLY A 75 -5.35 1.41 15.52
CA GLY A 75 -6.65 1.75 16.06
C GLY A 75 -6.57 2.41 17.44
N GLN A 76 -7.61 2.19 18.26
CA GLN A 76 -7.68 2.74 19.61
C GLN A 76 -6.70 2.05 20.58
N GLN A 77 -6.37 0.78 20.34
CA GLN A 77 -5.48 0.00 21.18
C GLN A 77 -4.04 0.12 20.67
N PRO A 78 -3.09 0.63 21.49
CA PRO A 78 -1.69 0.69 21.12
C PRO A 78 -1.10 -0.73 21.05
N ASN A 79 -0.11 -0.89 20.18
CA ASN A 79 0.65 -2.13 20.07
C ASN A 79 2.03 -1.96 20.69
N GLU A 80 2.19 -2.45 21.90
CA GLU A 80 3.43 -2.36 22.68
C GLU A 80 4.26 -3.64 22.64
N THR A 81 3.76 -4.69 21.99
CA THR A 81 4.31 -6.04 22.08
C THR A 81 5.09 -6.48 20.84
N HIS A 82 4.80 -5.93 19.67
CA HIS A 82 5.51 -6.31 18.46
C HIS A 82 6.87 -5.61 18.36
N GLU A 83 7.92 -6.41 18.21
CA GLU A 83 9.30 -5.96 18.09
C GLU A 83 9.82 -6.03 16.65
N THR A 84 9.13 -6.76 15.76
CA THR A 84 9.53 -6.92 14.36
C THR A 84 8.36 -6.77 13.41
N MET A 85 8.66 -6.40 12.17
CA MET A 85 7.67 -6.33 11.10
C MET A 85 7.03 -7.70 10.83
N ALA A 86 7.78 -8.77 10.97
CA ALA A 86 7.27 -10.15 10.84
C ALA A 86 6.19 -10.47 11.90
N GLN A 87 6.35 -10.00 13.14
CA GLN A 87 5.31 -10.16 14.18
C GLN A 87 4.04 -9.38 13.85
N LEU A 88 4.17 -8.14 13.35
CA LEU A 88 3.01 -7.37 12.89
C LEU A 88 2.32 -8.08 11.73
N ALA A 89 3.07 -8.56 10.74
CA ALA A 89 2.54 -9.30 9.59
C ALA A 89 1.81 -10.59 10.03
N GLN A 90 2.33 -11.30 11.03
CA GLN A 90 1.65 -12.47 11.60
C GLN A 90 0.31 -12.09 12.26
N SER A 91 0.26 -10.97 12.99
CA SER A 91 -1.01 -10.48 13.58
C SER A 91 -2.00 -10.06 12.50
N VAL A 92 -1.55 -9.43 11.41
CA VAL A 92 -2.40 -9.15 10.24
C VAL A 92 -2.93 -10.44 9.62
N ALA A 93 -2.11 -11.52 9.54
CA ALA A 93 -2.59 -12.81 9.07
C ALA A 93 -3.73 -13.37 9.94
N VAL A 94 -3.63 -13.23 11.27
CA VAL A 94 -4.69 -13.65 12.21
C VAL A 94 -5.98 -12.82 12.01
N VAL A 95 -5.84 -11.52 11.72
CA VAL A 95 -6.99 -10.66 11.36
C VAL A 95 -7.66 -11.15 10.07
N ILE A 96 -6.88 -11.44 9.04
CA ILE A 96 -7.38 -11.95 7.76
C ILE A 96 -8.10 -13.31 7.94
N ASP A 97 -7.56 -14.18 8.80
CA ASP A 97 -8.20 -15.45 9.16
C ASP A 97 -9.54 -15.24 9.87
N ALA A 98 -9.61 -14.29 10.80
CA ALA A 98 -10.82 -13.95 11.53
C ALA A 98 -11.91 -13.30 10.65
N ILE A 99 -11.51 -12.56 9.59
CA ILE A 99 -12.42 -12.04 8.55
C ILE A 99 -12.96 -13.18 7.65
N GLY A 100 -12.30 -14.35 7.63
CA GLY A 100 -12.72 -15.52 6.85
C GLY A 100 -12.25 -15.51 5.40
N LEU A 101 -11.16 -14.79 5.08
CA LEU A 101 -10.55 -14.83 3.75
C LEU A 101 -9.63 -16.03 3.63
N ASP A 102 -9.78 -16.83 2.57
CA ASP A 102 -8.90 -17.97 2.28
C ASP A 102 -7.75 -17.54 1.37
N ARG A 103 -8.04 -17.01 0.20
CA ARG A 103 -7.05 -16.50 -0.76
C ARG A 103 -7.38 -15.07 -1.16
N PHE A 104 -6.35 -14.26 -1.37
CA PHE A 104 -6.50 -12.83 -1.64
C PHE A 104 -5.32 -12.26 -2.40
N HIS A 105 -5.56 -11.18 -3.12
CA HIS A 105 -4.52 -10.26 -3.56
C HIS A 105 -4.12 -9.36 -2.38
N LEU A 106 -2.86 -8.97 -2.33
CA LEU A 106 -2.33 -8.16 -1.24
C LEU A 106 -1.67 -6.90 -1.79
N LEU A 107 -2.13 -5.74 -1.33
CA LEU A 107 -1.54 -4.44 -1.63
C LEU A 107 -1.01 -3.83 -0.33
N GLY A 108 0.22 -3.37 -0.32
CA GLY A 108 0.81 -2.67 0.82
C GLY A 108 1.53 -1.40 0.40
N THR A 109 1.25 -0.30 1.11
CA THR A 109 1.84 1.01 0.87
C THR A 109 2.87 1.33 1.95
N SER A 110 4.10 1.72 1.57
CA SER A 110 5.12 2.23 2.48
C SER A 110 5.39 1.27 3.67
N PHE A 111 5.05 1.65 4.90
CA PHE A 111 5.09 0.80 6.11
C PHE A 111 4.28 -0.49 5.90
N GLY A 112 3.05 -0.37 5.39
CA GLY A 112 2.21 -1.52 5.04
C GLY A 112 2.80 -2.36 3.91
N GLY A 113 3.62 -1.79 3.03
CA GLY A 113 4.36 -2.51 2.01
C GLY A 113 5.42 -3.44 2.61
N ALA A 114 6.12 -3.00 3.67
CA ALA A 114 7.01 -3.87 4.41
C ALA A 114 6.25 -5.00 5.11
N ALA A 115 5.12 -4.69 5.79
CA ALA A 115 4.27 -5.69 6.43
C ALA A 115 3.70 -6.70 5.41
N ALA A 116 3.27 -6.24 4.24
CA ALA A 116 2.74 -7.08 3.15
C ALA A 116 3.79 -8.06 2.62
N ALA A 117 5.04 -7.64 2.47
CA ALA A 117 6.12 -8.53 2.05
C ALA A 117 6.39 -9.65 3.07
N HIS A 118 6.45 -9.33 4.37
CA HIS A 118 6.56 -10.32 5.43
C HIS A 118 5.34 -11.26 5.49
N LEU A 119 4.13 -10.73 5.28
CA LEU A 119 2.91 -11.53 5.21
C LEU A 119 2.93 -12.51 4.03
N ALA A 120 3.35 -12.06 2.85
CA ALA A 120 3.45 -12.91 1.67
C ALA A 120 4.47 -14.04 1.86
N ILE A 121 5.59 -13.79 2.56
CA ILE A 121 6.56 -14.83 2.95
C ILE A 121 5.93 -15.82 3.94
N ALA A 122 5.17 -15.33 4.93
CA ALA A 122 4.55 -16.18 5.95
C ALA A 122 3.37 -17.01 5.42
N ARG A 123 2.70 -16.56 4.36
CA ARG A 123 1.47 -17.17 3.79
C ARG A 123 1.50 -17.21 2.26
N PRO A 124 2.55 -17.76 1.62
CA PRO A 124 2.72 -17.69 0.16
C PRO A 124 1.60 -18.40 -0.60
N ASP A 125 1.00 -19.45 -0.03
CA ASP A 125 -0.09 -20.20 -0.67
C ASP A 125 -1.43 -19.45 -0.66
N ARG A 126 -1.58 -18.42 0.17
CA ARG A 126 -2.79 -17.62 0.32
C ARG A 126 -2.76 -16.33 -0.48
N VAL A 127 -1.56 -15.79 -0.73
CA VAL A 127 -1.38 -14.55 -1.50
C VAL A 127 -1.35 -14.87 -3.00
N ILE A 128 -2.41 -14.49 -3.72
CA ILE A 128 -2.53 -14.71 -5.17
C ILE A 128 -1.51 -13.86 -5.93
N SER A 129 -1.39 -12.59 -5.54
CA SER A 129 -0.38 -11.65 -6.04
C SER A 129 -0.12 -10.57 -5.02
N LEU A 130 1.06 -9.97 -5.10
CA LEU A 130 1.53 -8.91 -4.22
C LEU A 130 1.73 -7.62 -5.00
N VAL A 131 1.18 -6.51 -4.50
CA VAL A 131 1.43 -5.15 -5.00
C VAL A 131 2.07 -4.34 -3.89
N LEU A 132 3.22 -3.74 -4.18
CA LEU A 132 4.00 -2.95 -3.23
C LEU A 132 4.16 -1.52 -3.76
N GLU A 133 3.54 -0.56 -3.11
CA GLU A 133 3.67 0.87 -3.39
C GLU A 133 4.69 1.47 -2.44
N ALA A 134 5.82 1.93 -2.99
CA ALA A 134 6.92 2.57 -2.25
C ALA A 134 7.27 1.85 -0.92
N PRO A 135 7.48 0.51 -0.92
CA PRO A 135 7.58 -0.28 0.30
C PRO A 135 8.82 0.06 1.13
N ALA A 136 8.65 0.17 2.45
CA ALA A 136 9.63 0.79 3.36
C ALA A 136 10.72 -0.16 3.91
N ALA A 137 10.80 -1.43 3.48
CA ALA A 137 11.80 -2.37 3.99
C ALA A 137 13.23 -2.07 3.47
N PHE A 138 13.32 -1.50 2.25
CA PHE A 138 14.57 -0.98 1.69
C PHE A 138 14.39 0.50 1.42
N ARG A 139 15.16 1.35 2.14
CA ARG A 139 15.00 2.81 2.12
C ARG A 139 16.34 3.53 2.16
N GLU A 140 17.33 3.00 1.44
CA GLU A 140 18.64 3.61 1.31
C GLU A 140 18.51 5.03 0.74
N GLY A 141 19.16 5.98 1.38
CA GLY A 141 19.08 7.39 1.01
C GLY A 141 17.76 8.09 1.38
N SER A 142 16.86 7.43 2.14
CA SER A 142 15.66 8.07 2.67
C SER A 142 16.02 9.12 3.73
N THR A 143 15.20 10.15 3.82
CA THR A 143 15.26 11.11 4.93
C THR A 143 14.30 10.62 6.03
N ASN A 144 14.76 10.68 7.30
CA ASN A 144 13.86 10.42 8.41
C ASN A 144 12.70 11.44 8.38
N PRO A 145 11.43 10.99 8.32
CA PRO A 145 10.30 11.92 8.28
C PRO A 145 10.28 12.93 9.44
N ALA A 146 10.79 12.56 10.62
CA ALA A 146 10.89 13.44 11.76
C ALA A 146 11.89 14.61 11.57
N GLU A 147 12.80 14.50 10.62
CA GLU A 147 13.79 15.51 10.28
C GLU A 147 13.34 16.41 9.12
N ILE A 148 12.21 16.09 8.49
CA ILE A 148 11.66 16.90 7.39
C ILE A 148 10.85 18.05 7.98
N PRO A 149 11.19 19.31 7.66
CA PRO A 149 10.39 20.46 8.07
C PRO A 149 8.92 20.28 7.63
N PRO A 150 7.92 20.58 8.49
CA PRO A 150 6.51 20.35 8.20
C PRO A 150 6.04 20.98 6.88
N GLU A 151 6.56 22.16 6.54
CA GLU A 151 6.25 22.88 5.30
C GLU A 151 6.78 22.18 4.03
N GLN A 152 7.78 21.30 4.15
CA GLN A 152 8.34 20.52 3.04
C GLN A 152 7.71 19.14 2.93
N MET A 153 7.07 18.65 4.00
CA MET A 153 6.56 17.27 4.07
C MET A 153 5.59 16.98 2.94
N LEU A 154 4.61 17.88 2.71
CA LEU A 154 3.59 17.68 1.68
C LEU A 154 4.20 17.54 0.28
N GLY A 155 5.16 18.40 -0.08
CA GLY A 155 5.81 18.36 -1.39
C GLY A 155 6.71 17.14 -1.60
N ARG A 156 7.23 16.53 -0.51
CA ARG A 156 7.99 15.27 -0.60
C ARG A 156 7.07 14.06 -0.70
N PHE A 157 5.88 14.17 -0.11
CA PHE A 157 4.90 13.11 -0.06
C PHE A 157 4.02 13.06 -1.31
N ARG A 158 3.73 14.25 -1.92
CA ARG A 158 2.84 14.39 -3.09
C ARG A 158 3.39 15.39 -4.09
N THR A 159 3.28 15.03 -5.36
CA THR A 159 3.54 15.96 -6.48
C THR A 159 2.31 16.84 -6.75
N HIS A 160 1.11 16.29 -6.55
CA HIS A 160 -0.18 16.91 -6.87
C HIS A 160 -1.11 16.99 -5.65
N PRO A 161 -0.77 17.79 -4.63
CA PRO A 161 -1.60 17.89 -3.43
C PRO A 161 -3.03 18.41 -3.72
N GLU A 162 -3.22 19.16 -4.81
CA GLU A 162 -4.52 19.67 -5.25
C GLU A 162 -5.49 18.57 -5.73
N ARG A 163 -5.00 17.39 -6.06
CA ARG A 163 -5.84 16.24 -6.49
C ARG A 163 -6.50 15.50 -5.33
N VAL A 164 -6.07 15.77 -4.13
CA VAL A 164 -6.64 15.15 -2.92
C VAL A 164 -7.49 16.19 -2.20
N PRO A 165 -8.79 15.90 -1.96
CA PRO A 165 -9.75 16.90 -1.50
C PRO A 165 -9.37 17.63 -0.22
N VAL A 166 -8.74 16.94 0.72
CA VAL A 166 -8.21 17.55 1.96
C VAL A 166 -7.02 16.72 2.46
N PHE A 167 -5.85 17.34 2.55
CA PHE A 167 -4.76 16.78 3.34
C PHE A 167 -4.95 17.26 4.79
N LEU A 168 -5.55 16.42 5.61
CA LEU A 168 -5.52 16.61 7.05
C LEU A 168 -4.22 15.97 7.57
N PRO A 169 -3.35 16.74 8.26
CA PRO A 169 -2.27 16.14 9.00
C PRO A 169 -2.86 15.09 9.96
N PRO A 170 -2.14 14.01 10.25
CA PRO A 170 -2.61 13.04 11.24
C PRO A 170 -2.94 13.75 12.56
N ASP A 171 -4.04 13.32 13.18
CA ASP A 171 -4.42 13.77 14.50
C ASP A 171 -3.22 13.59 15.46
N PRO A 172 -2.83 14.60 16.26
CA PRO A 172 -1.73 14.48 17.21
C PRO A 172 -1.88 13.30 18.18
N ASP A 173 -3.10 13.01 18.65
CA ASP A 173 -3.37 11.88 19.53
C ASP A 173 -3.20 10.54 18.80
N PHE A 174 -3.58 10.47 17.52
CA PHE A 174 -3.30 9.31 16.67
C PHE A 174 -1.78 9.12 16.53
N MET A 175 -1.05 10.17 16.20
CA MET A 175 0.41 10.09 16.05
C MET A 175 1.10 9.70 17.35
N ALA A 176 0.71 10.28 18.49
CA ALA A 176 1.27 9.93 19.79
C ALA A 176 1.07 8.45 20.15
N ARG A 177 -0.05 7.87 19.72
CA ARG A 177 -0.39 6.47 19.98
C ARG A 177 0.31 5.51 19.02
N THR A 178 0.44 5.85 17.75
CA THR A 178 0.90 4.91 16.70
C THR A 178 2.39 5.05 16.37
N TRP A 179 2.96 6.25 16.50
CA TRP A 179 4.34 6.50 16.14
C TRP A 179 5.37 5.68 16.91
N PRO A 180 5.19 5.37 18.22
CA PRO A 180 6.10 4.46 18.93
C PRO A 180 6.22 3.07 18.29
N LEU A 181 5.14 2.55 17.72
CA LEU A 181 5.16 1.29 16.95
C LEU A 181 5.96 1.46 15.64
N VAL A 182 5.68 2.50 14.88
CA VAL A 182 6.38 2.80 13.62
C VAL A 182 7.88 2.96 13.86
N GLU A 183 8.26 3.71 14.90
CA GLU A 183 9.67 3.91 15.27
C GLU A 183 10.34 2.59 15.67
N ARG A 184 9.69 1.77 16.46
CA ARG A 184 10.23 0.47 16.91
C ARG A 184 10.40 -0.51 15.74
N LEU A 185 9.44 -0.56 14.81
CA LEU A 185 9.46 -1.53 13.71
C LEU A 185 10.27 -1.07 12.48
N LEU A 186 10.42 0.23 12.30
CA LEU A 186 11.12 0.81 11.14
C LEU A 186 12.18 1.85 11.54
N GLY A 187 11.82 2.85 12.33
CA GLY A 187 12.66 4.02 12.58
C GLY A 187 14.00 3.66 13.23
N SER A 188 13.98 2.82 14.24
CA SER A 188 15.18 2.30 14.94
C SER A 188 15.87 1.14 14.22
N ARG A 189 15.33 0.66 13.10
CA ARG A 189 15.88 -0.45 12.31
C ARG A 189 16.79 0.04 11.19
N PRO A 190 17.73 -0.79 10.74
CA PRO A 190 18.55 -0.48 9.56
C PRO A 190 17.69 -0.12 8.36
N VAL A 191 18.18 0.78 7.50
CA VAL A 191 17.51 1.17 6.25
C VAL A 191 17.38 0.02 5.23
N TYR A 192 18.02 -1.09 5.50
CA TYR A 192 17.99 -2.32 4.72
C TYR A 192 17.58 -3.48 5.64
N ASP A 193 16.42 -4.05 5.39
CA ASP A 193 15.92 -5.23 6.11
C ASP A 193 16.59 -6.48 5.59
N GLN A 194 17.68 -6.89 6.26
CA GLN A 194 18.48 -8.05 5.86
C GLN A 194 17.70 -9.36 6.01
N GLU A 195 16.91 -9.50 7.08
CA GLU A 195 16.12 -10.70 7.33
C GLU A 195 15.09 -10.93 6.21
N LEU A 196 14.41 -9.88 5.80
CA LEU A 196 13.50 -9.91 4.65
C LEU A 196 14.27 -10.23 3.36
N ALA A 197 15.40 -9.56 3.12
CA ALA A 197 16.20 -9.74 1.92
C ALA A 197 16.67 -11.19 1.71
N ASP A 198 17.01 -11.88 2.78
CA ASP A 198 17.44 -13.30 2.75
C ASP A 198 16.31 -14.27 2.40
N GLN A 199 15.06 -13.86 2.62
CA GLN A 199 13.86 -14.67 2.37
C GLN A 199 13.22 -14.40 1.00
N LEU A 200 13.29 -13.16 0.49
CA LEU A 200 12.67 -12.74 -0.77
C LEU A 200 13.04 -13.60 -1.99
N PRO A 201 14.28 -14.12 -2.14
CA PRO A 201 14.61 -14.99 -3.28
C PRO A 201 13.83 -16.31 -3.35
N ARG A 202 13.15 -16.69 -2.29
CA ARG A 202 12.29 -17.89 -2.22
C ARG A 202 10.80 -17.57 -2.41
N LEU A 203 10.42 -16.30 -2.42
CA LEU A 203 9.03 -15.87 -2.59
C LEU A 203 8.64 -15.95 -4.06
N MET A 204 7.86 -16.98 -4.41
CA MET A 204 7.41 -17.22 -5.78
C MET A 204 6.12 -16.47 -6.14
N VAL A 205 5.51 -15.78 -5.19
CA VAL A 205 4.32 -14.94 -5.43
C VAL A 205 4.66 -13.86 -6.46
N ARG A 206 3.85 -13.76 -7.51
CA ARG A 206 4.04 -12.69 -8.51
C ARG A 206 3.88 -11.33 -7.84
N THR A 207 4.87 -10.45 -8.01
CA THR A 207 4.96 -9.18 -7.30
C THR A 207 5.09 -8.00 -8.26
N LEU A 208 4.28 -6.98 -8.06
CA LEU A 208 4.39 -5.68 -8.70
C LEU A 208 4.92 -4.68 -7.68
N VAL A 209 6.00 -3.99 -8.03
CA VAL A 209 6.58 -2.92 -7.19
C VAL A 209 6.43 -1.60 -7.94
N LEU A 210 5.86 -0.60 -7.28
CA LEU A 210 5.60 0.73 -7.82
C LEU A 210 6.33 1.79 -6.99
N PHE A 211 7.00 2.73 -7.65
CA PHE A 211 7.54 3.94 -7.03
C PHE A 211 7.19 5.15 -7.88
N GLY A 212 6.90 6.28 -7.25
CA GLY A 212 6.86 7.56 -7.93
C GLY A 212 8.26 8.04 -8.29
N ASP A 213 8.45 8.63 -9.46
CA ASP A 213 9.75 9.14 -9.91
C ASP A 213 10.23 10.34 -9.08
N ARG A 214 9.32 10.99 -8.35
CA ARG A 214 9.56 12.14 -7.46
C ARG A 214 9.41 11.80 -5.98
N ASP A 215 9.43 10.52 -5.61
CA ASP A 215 9.31 10.11 -4.20
C ASP A 215 10.42 10.74 -3.36
N GLY A 216 10.03 11.69 -2.52
CA GLY A 216 10.92 12.44 -1.62
C GLY A 216 11.04 11.83 -0.21
N ILE A 217 10.37 10.69 0.04
CA ILE A 217 10.41 9.95 1.31
C ILE A 217 11.30 8.72 1.18
N ILE A 218 11.01 7.85 0.23
CA ILE A 218 11.82 6.65 -0.07
C ILE A 218 12.31 6.76 -1.53
N PRO A 219 13.59 7.03 -1.76
CA PRO A 219 14.10 7.22 -3.11
C PRO A 219 13.78 6.05 -4.03
N PRO A 220 13.30 6.30 -5.26
CA PRO A 220 12.76 5.26 -6.15
C PRO A 220 13.81 4.24 -6.61
N HIS A 221 15.11 4.53 -6.47
CA HIS A 221 16.16 3.54 -6.77
C HIS A 221 16.05 2.29 -5.88
N ASN A 222 15.40 2.38 -4.71
CA ASN A 222 15.13 1.22 -3.84
C ASN A 222 14.25 0.16 -4.52
N GLY A 223 13.43 0.53 -5.49
CA GLY A 223 12.67 -0.40 -6.31
C GLY A 223 13.54 -1.41 -7.06
N ARG A 224 14.78 -1.03 -7.42
CA ARG A 224 15.74 -1.94 -8.04
C ARG A 224 16.20 -3.05 -7.08
N THR A 225 16.25 -2.78 -5.78
CA THR A 225 16.57 -3.78 -4.76
C THR A 225 15.48 -4.84 -4.71
N TRP A 226 14.22 -4.44 -4.69
CA TRP A 226 13.09 -5.36 -4.78
C TRP A 226 13.13 -6.21 -6.05
N ARG A 227 13.33 -5.55 -7.21
CA ARG A 227 13.42 -6.24 -8.51
C ARG A 227 14.57 -7.26 -8.57
N ARG A 228 15.68 -6.99 -7.89
CA ARG A 228 16.84 -7.90 -7.84
C ARG A 228 16.61 -9.10 -6.92
N LEU A 229 15.90 -8.90 -5.80
CA LEU A 229 15.72 -9.94 -4.77
C LEU A 229 14.54 -10.87 -5.07
N LEU A 230 13.47 -10.35 -5.67
CA LEU A 230 12.27 -11.12 -5.96
C LEU A 230 12.40 -11.82 -7.32
N PRO A 231 12.25 -13.16 -7.39
CA PRO A 231 12.33 -13.89 -8.67
C PRO A 231 11.24 -13.50 -9.65
N ASN A 232 10.03 -13.27 -9.13
CA ASN A 232 8.82 -12.97 -9.92
C ASN A 232 8.37 -11.52 -9.69
N CYS A 233 9.19 -10.54 -10.12
CA CYS A 233 8.95 -9.11 -9.87
C CYS A 233 8.90 -8.28 -11.14
N SER A 234 7.84 -7.49 -11.29
CA SER A 234 7.80 -6.33 -12.18
C SER A 234 8.00 -5.06 -11.36
N PHE A 235 8.87 -4.17 -11.83
CA PHE A 235 9.12 -2.87 -11.22
C PHE A 235 8.73 -1.76 -12.17
N ILE A 236 7.84 -0.89 -11.74
CA ILE A 236 7.35 0.27 -12.50
C ILE A 236 7.70 1.56 -11.77
N LEU A 237 8.25 2.50 -12.51
CA LEU A 237 8.42 3.87 -12.09
C LEU A 237 7.25 4.69 -12.63
N VAL A 238 6.44 5.26 -11.74
CA VAL A 238 5.28 6.07 -12.10
C VAL A 238 5.73 7.52 -12.26
N HIS A 239 5.63 8.01 -13.50
CA HIS A 239 6.02 9.39 -13.83
C HIS A 239 5.08 10.40 -13.19
N ASP A 240 5.66 11.53 -12.74
CA ASP A 240 4.94 12.66 -12.15
C ASP A 240 4.12 12.24 -10.91
N ALA A 241 4.71 11.38 -10.07
CA ALA A 241 4.17 10.94 -8.79
C ALA A 241 5.27 10.96 -7.71
N ALA A 242 4.89 11.28 -6.49
CA ALA A 242 5.77 11.19 -5.33
C ALA A 242 5.48 9.91 -4.52
N HIS A 243 5.58 9.96 -3.18
CA HIS A 243 5.41 8.81 -2.30
C HIS A 243 3.98 8.25 -2.29
N ASP A 244 2.98 9.12 -2.41
CA ASP A 244 1.55 8.77 -2.46
C ASP A 244 1.07 8.70 -3.92
N ILE A 245 1.39 7.60 -4.61
CA ILE A 245 1.03 7.40 -6.02
C ILE A 245 -0.49 7.35 -6.19
N GLN A 246 -1.19 6.73 -5.25
CA GLN A 246 -2.67 6.66 -5.24
C GLN A 246 -3.32 8.05 -5.16
N GLY A 247 -2.68 8.99 -4.49
CA GLY A 247 -3.13 10.38 -4.41
C GLY A 247 -2.76 11.19 -5.64
N ASP A 248 -1.55 11.01 -6.16
CA ASP A 248 -1.03 11.78 -7.30
C ASP A 248 -1.59 11.30 -8.65
N ARG A 249 -1.76 9.99 -8.83
CA ARG A 249 -2.06 9.35 -10.12
C ARG A 249 -3.08 8.21 -9.96
N ALA A 250 -4.22 8.50 -9.31
CA ALA A 250 -5.23 7.49 -8.94
C ALA A 250 -5.68 6.60 -10.10
N GLU A 251 -6.03 7.18 -11.24
CA GLU A 251 -6.48 6.44 -12.43
C GLU A 251 -5.36 5.57 -13.00
N ALA A 252 -4.17 6.14 -13.22
CA ALA A 252 -3.03 5.40 -13.76
C ALA A 252 -2.56 4.28 -12.81
N PHE A 253 -2.60 4.52 -11.50
CA PHE A 253 -2.33 3.48 -10.51
C PHE A 253 -3.36 2.34 -10.61
N THR A 254 -4.64 2.69 -10.68
CA THR A 254 -5.72 1.71 -10.79
C THR A 254 -5.63 0.89 -12.07
N ASP A 255 -5.39 1.53 -13.21
CA ASP A 255 -5.26 0.87 -14.52
C ASP A 255 -4.12 -0.17 -14.49
N VAL A 256 -2.96 0.21 -13.98
CA VAL A 256 -1.80 -0.70 -13.88
C VAL A 256 -2.05 -1.83 -12.88
N VAL A 257 -2.61 -1.50 -11.69
CA VAL A 257 -2.84 -2.50 -10.65
C VAL A 257 -3.94 -3.47 -11.06
N SER A 258 -5.08 -3.00 -11.58
CA SER A 258 -6.16 -3.90 -12.01
C SER A 258 -5.74 -4.79 -13.18
N ASP A 259 -4.99 -4.27 -14.13
CA ASP A 259 -4.43 -5.08 -15.23
C ASP A 259 -3.46 -6.15 -14.69
N TRP A 260 -2.59 -5.79 -13.75
CA TRP A 260 -1.71 -6.75 -13.10
C TRP A 260 -2.46 -7.83 -12.32
N LEU A 261 -3.46 -7.46 -11.55
CA LEU A 261 -4.26 -8.41 -10.77
C LEU A 261 -5.00 -9.40 -11.69
N ALA A 262 -5.59 -8.91 -12.77
CA ALA A 262 -6.38 -9.70 -13.71
C ALA A 262 -5.50 -10.59 -14.59
N ARG A 263 -4.46 -10.03 -15.23
CA ARG A 263 -3.71 -10.69 -16.30
C ARG A 263 -2.31 -11.18 -15.90
N GLY A 264 -1.81 -10.82 -14.73
CA GLY A 264 -0.50 -11.24 -14.24
C GLY A 264 0.63 -10.78 -15.17
N TRP A 265 1.46 -11.71 -15.65
CA TRP A 265 2.59 -11.41 -16.51
C TRP A 265 2.23 -10.82 -17.89
N GLN A 266 0.98 -10.95 -18.28
CA GLN A 266 0.49 -10.38 -19.54
C GLN A 266 0.04 -8.93 -19.40
N PHE A 267 0.11 -8.35 -18.19
CA PHE A 267 -0.23 -6.95 -17.97
C PHE A 267 0.62 -6.03 -18.87
N LEU A 268 0.05 -4.93 -19.28
CA LEU A 268 0.64 -3.97 -20.22
C LEU A 268 0.88 -4.51 -21.66
N LEU A 269 0.50 -5.77 -21.95
CA LEU A 269 0.49 -6.28 -23.31
C LEU A 269 -0.89 -6.10 -23.94
N PRO A 270 -0.97 -5.85 -25.26
CA PRO A 270 -2.24 -5.94 -25.98
C PRO A 270 -2.90 -7.29 -25.74
N GLU A 271 -4.23 -7.34 -25.64
CA GLU A 271 -4.97 -8.58 -25.35
C GLU A 271 -4.73 -9.72 -26.37
N GLN A 272 -4.29 -9.37 -27.57
CA GLN A 272 -4.03 -10.31 -28.66
C GLN A 272 -2.58 -10.84 -28.69
N ASP A 273 -1.71 -10.32 -27.85
CA ASP A 273 -0.31 -10.75 -27.81
C ASP A 273 -0.14 -11.98 -26.94
N THR A 274 0.72 -12.89 -27.39
CA THR A 274 1.09 -14.07 -26.62
C THR A 274 2.42 -13.86 -25.93
N LEU A 275 2.44 -13.96 -24.60
CA LEU A 275 3.68 -14.02 -23.84
C LEU A 275 4.29 -15.41 -23.99
N ILE A 276 5.45 -15.48 -24.64
CA ILE A 276 6.26 -16.70 -24.66
C ILE A 276 7.16 -16.67 -23.42
N ASN A 277 6.90 -17.57 -22.48
CA ASN A 277 7.77 -17.74 -21.34
C ASN A 277 8.95 -18.61 -21.77
N PRO A 278 10.21 -18.11 -21.64
CA PRO A 278 11.40 -18.83 -22.05
C PRO A 278 11.68 -20.06 -21.16
#